data_ec4b63bef3e64221cdd5862405f63598
#
_entry.id   ec4b63bef3e64221cdd5862405f63598
#
_cell.length_a   1.000
_cell.length_b   1.000
_cell.length_c   1.000
_cell.angle_alpha   90.00
_cell.angle_beta   90.00
_cell.angle_gamma   90.00
#
_symmetry.space_group_name_H-M   'P 1'
#
loop_
_entity.id
_entity.type
_entity.pdbx_description
1 polymer ?
#
loop_
_entity_poly.entity_id
_entity_poly.type
_entity_poly.pdbx_seq_one_letter_code
_entity_poly.pdbx_strand_id
1 'polypeptide(L)'
;MKKLIPEVKPLFAEAGITLVGKEDENHYRLTPTGIFKPAWMSMLDYVAVESAEKLPWGKVAIINITGYLDFYPDFIERGLNQAGLECERRDFTIPELDTLRKSSTEMRATNIARFITGDVIKRFAAEVNRIVTETKADTVIMPAIIGLFDEEPVKLLKEQVKCPLYYVSTMPMSLCGMRAQMRLRNHFQHLGGSYLLGDTVASGEFDGSRLTSIRTVNLGDMTLEADQFVLATGSFFSHGLEATPNKVFEPIFRLDVNVDGPRSGWCDIDLYNPQQYMRFGVVTDDSFHVYKDGKRVDNMRAIGAIAGGHDALKEGSGGGVAVLTALKVASDIVNELK
;
A
#
# COMPACT_ATOMS: atom_id res chain seq x y z
N MET A 1 -20.96 -3.26 1.79
CA MET A 1 -19.71 -2.55 1.43
C MET A 1 -19.85 -1.03 1.54
N LYS A 2 -20.71 -0.32 0.75
CA LYS A 2 -20.79 1.17 0.79
C LYS A 2 -20.99 1.77 2.19
N LYS A 3 -21.73 1.10 3.06
CA LYS A 3 -21.98 1.58 4.46
C LYS A 3 -20.71 1.56 5.34
N LEU A 4 -19.68 0.85 4.96
CA LEU A 4 -18.41 0.72 5.70
C LEU A 4 -17.36 1.77 5.28
N ILE A 5 -17.60 2.47 4.17
CA ILE A 5 -16.69 3.50 3.67
C ILE A 5 -16.33 4.55 4.73
N PRO A 6 -17.30 5.12 5.49
CA PRO A 6 -17.01 6.10 6.53
C PRO A 6 -16.10 5.60 7.66
N GLU A 7 -16.02 4.28 7.86
CA GLU A 7 -15.19 3.67 8.92
C GLU A 7 -13.71 3.61 8.56
N VAL A 8 -13.34 3.75 7.27
CA VAL A 8 -11.98 3.56 6.79
C VAL A 8 -11.01 4.61 7.37
N LYS A 9 -11.34 5.89 7.27
CA LYS A 9 -10.47 6.95 7.78
C LYS A 9 -10.30 6.89 9.31
N PRO A 10 -11.35 6.71 10.12
CA PRO A 10 -11.22 6.50 11.56
C PRO A 10 -10.30 5.33 11.92
N LEU A 11 -10.48 4.16 11.29
CA LEU A 11 -9.65 2.98 11.52
C LEU A 11 -8.14 3.26 11.32
N PHE A 12 -7.80 3.94 10.22
CA PHE A 12 -6.41 4.30 9.96
C PHE A 12 -5.90 5.39 10.91
N ALA A 13 -6.75 6.34 11.29
CA ALA A 13 -6.41 7.39 12.25
C ALA A 13 -6.10 6.83 13.65
N GLU A 14 -6.82 5.82 14.12
CA GLU A 14 -6.53 5.10 15.37
C GLU A 14 -5.13 4.45 15.34
N ALA A 15 -4.71 3.95 14.18
CA ALA A 15 -3.35 3.47 13.97
C ALA A 15 -2.32 4.60 13.78
N GLY A 16 -2.72 5.87 13.79
CA GLY A 16 -1.85 7.04 13.57
C GLY A 16 -1.46 7.23 12.12
N ILE A 17 -2.34 6.89 11.19
CA ILE A 17 -2.17 7.07 9.75
C ILE A 17 -3.28 8.01 9.25
N THR A 18 -2.88 9.15 8.69
CA THR A 18 -3.82 10.11 8.11
C THR A 18 -4.08 9.78 6.64
N LEU A 19 -5.34 9.50 6.30
CA LEU A 19 -5.78 9.32 4.92
C LEU A 19 -6.47 10.58 4.40
N VAL A 20 -6.10 10.99 3.18
CA VAL A 20 -6.74 12.04 2.40
C VAL A 20 -7.56 11.43 1.26
N GLY A 21 -8.60 12.14 0.81
CA GLY A 21 -9.52 11.69 -0.21
C GLY A 21 -10.98 11.86 0.24
N LYS A 22 -11.92 11.72 -0.68
CA LYS A 22 -13.37 11.75 -0.43
C LYS A 22 -13.92 10.32 -0.46
N GLU A 23 -15.08 10.11 0.17
CA GLU A 23 -15.67 8.76 0.27
C GLU A 23 -16.21 8.24 -1.06
N ASP A 24 -16.69 9.14 -1.90
CA ASP A 24 -17.45 8.88 -3.13
C ASP A 24 -16.77 9.39 -4.41
N GLU A 25 -15.58 9.99 -4.29
CA GLU A 25 -14.88 10.61 -5.41
C GLU A 25 -13.39 10.26 -5.38
N ASN A 26 -12.83 9.92 -6.53
CA ASN A 26 -11.39 9.75 -6.67
C ASN A 26 -10.69 11.11 -6.80
N HIS A 27 -9.54 11.24 -6.18
CA HIS A 27 -8.55 12.27 -6.49
C HIS A 27 -7.48 11.68 -7.41
N TYR A 28 -6.57 12.54 -7.89
CA TYR A 28 -5.44 12.11 -8.72
C TYR A 28 -4.15 12.20 -7.93
N ARG A 29 -3.37 11.14 -8.00
CA ARG A 29 -2.07 10.98 -7.35
C ARG A 29 -0.96 10.96 -8.37
N LEU A 30 0.08 11.76 -8.15
CA LEU A 30 1.28 11.75 -8.98
C LEU A 30 2.12 10.50 -8.68
N THR A 31 2.44 9.74 -9.72
CA THR A 31 3.26 8.53 -9.64
C THR A 31 4.74 8.83 -9.81
N PRO A 32 5.66 7.91 -9.43
CA PRO A 32 7.11 8.08 -9.67
C PRO A 32 7.48 8.27 -11.14
N THR A 33 6.61 7.85 -12.06
CA THR A 33 6.81 8.00 -13.52
C THR A 33 6.28 9.32 -14.09
N GLY A 34 5.85 10.26 -13.23
CA GLY A 34 5.34 11.56 -13.65
C GLY A 34 3.91 11.57 -14.20
N ILE A 35 3.17 10.48 -14.02
CA ILE A 35 1.79 10.33 -14.52
C ILE A 35 0.81 10.44 -13.34
N PHE A 36 -0.27 11.18 -13.53
CA PHE A 36 -1.38 11.20 -12.58
C PHE A 36 -2.27 9.98 -12.77
N LYS A 37 -2.54 9.28 -11.67
CA LYS A 37 -3.48 8.14 -11.64
C LYS A 37 -4.60 8.40 -10.63
N PRO A 38 -5.84 7.98 -10.92
CA PRO A 38 -6.92 8.07 -9.97
C PRO A 38 -6.62 7.21 -8.73
N ALA A 39 -6.95 7.72 -7.57
CA ALA A 39 -6.84 7.05 -6.29
C ALA A 39 -8.03 7.44 -5.41
N TRP A 40 -8.59 6.48 -4.70
CA TRP A 40 -9.68 6.73 -3.76
C TRP A 40 -9.17 7.38 -2.47
N MET A 41 -8.20 6.76 -1.82
CA MET A 41 -7.57 7.27 -0.61
C MET A 41 -6.05 7.26 -0.79
N SER A 42 -5.38 8.27 -0.22
CA SER A 42 -3.92 8.38 -0.20
C SER A 42 -3.44 8.75 1.19
N MET A 43 -2.24 8.35 1.56
CA MET A 43 -1.60 8.85 2.79
C MET A 43 -1.29 10.34 2.65
N LEU A 44 -1.31 11.06 3.77
CA LEU A 44 -1.08 12.51 3.88
C LEU A 44 0.17 13.01 3.14
N ASP A 45 1.16 12.16 3.00
CA ASP A 45 2.42 12.49 2.32
C ASP A 45 2.21 12.87 0.87
N TYR A 46 1.44 12.07 0.16
CA TYR A 46 1.43 12.09 -1.30
C TYR A 46 0.69 13.27 -1.90
N VAL A 47 1.11 13.62 -3.12
CA VAL A 47 0.35 14.50 -4.00
C VAL A 47 -1.06 13.95 -4.17
N ALA A 48 -2.04 14.76 -3.85
CA ALA A 48 -3.44 14.48 -4.10
C ALA A 48 -4.09 15.75 -4.67
N VAL A 49 -4.52 15.71 -5.92
CA VAL A 49 -5.16 16.83 -6.62
C VAL A 49 -6.52 16.41 -7.16
N GLU A 50 -7.45 17.35 -7.25
CA GLU A 50 -8.83 17.06 -7.71
C GLU A 50 -8.88 16.77 -9.22
N SER A 51 -7.97 17.35 -10.01
CA SER A 51 -7.90 17.15 -11.45
C SER A 51 -6.45 16.98 -11.90
N ALA A 52 -6.23 16.03 -12.80
CA ALA A 52 -4.93 15.85 -13.47
C ALA A 52 -4.69 16.87 -14.58
N GLU A 53 -5.76 17.48 -15.11
CA GLU A 53 -5.71 18.44 -16.22
C GLU A 53 -5.58 19.87 -15.73
N LYS A 54 -6.04 20.16 -14.51
CA LYS A 54 -6.01 21.49 -13.92
C LYS A 54 -5.30 21.45 -12.57
N LEU A 55 -3.99 21.56 -12.62
CA LEU A 55 -3.16 21.56 -11.43
C LEU A 55 -3.18 22.94 -10.76
N PRO A 56 -3.25 23.03 -9.42
CA PRO A 56 -3.31 24.30 -8.69
C PRO A 56 -1.93 24.95 -8.51
N TRP A 57 -0.97 24.64 -9.37
CA TRP A 57 0.43 25.05 -9.27
C TRP A 57 0.83 25.94 -10.44
N GLY A 58 1.75 26.88 -10.23
CA GLY A 58 2.38 27.68 -11.27
C GLY A 58 3.77 27.15 -11.60
N LYS A 59 4.77 27.50 -10.77
CA LYS A 59 6.15 27.04 -10.93
C LYS A 59 6.51 26.02 -9.84
N VAL A 60 7.00 24.84 -10.25
CA VAL A 60 7.31 23.74 -9.37
C VAL A 60 8.82 23.54 -9.21
N ALA A 61 9.32 23.55 -7.97
CA ALA A 61 10.66 23.05 -7.67
C ALA A 61 10.61 21.55 -7.39
N ILE A 62 11.29 20.76 -8.21
CA ILE A 62 11.45 19.32 -8.01
C ILE A 62 12.79 19.11 -7.29
N ILE A 63 12.72 18.68 -6.03
CA ILE A 63 13.88 18.58 -5.15
C ILE A 63 14.25 17.13 -4.92
N ASN A 64 15.52 16.80 -5.11
CA ASN A 64 16.06 15.49 -4.73
C ASN A 64 17.21 15.66 -3.72
N ILE A 65 17.53 14.58 -3.00
CA ILE A 65 18.68 14.50 -2.11
C ILE A 65 19.89 14.03 -2.94
N THR A 66 20.97 14.76 -2.86
CA THR A 66 22.21 14.40 -3.59
C THR A 66 22.67 12.99 -3.25
N GLY A 67 22.74 12.13 -4.26
CA GLY A 67 23.14 10.72 -4.11
C GLY A 67 21.99 9.76 -3.81
N TYR A 68 20.75 10.23 -3.65
CA TYR A 68 19.59 9.35 -3.55
C TYR A 68 19.11 8.93 -4.95
N LEU A 69 19.10 7.61 -5.21
CA LEU A 69 18.92 7.05 -6.56
C LEU A 69 17.51 6.49 -6.82
N ASP A 70 16.70 6.25 -5.78
CA ASP A 70 15.38 5.63 -5.92
C ASP A 70 14.25 6.64 -6.22
N PHE A 71 14.62 7.85 -6.65
CA PHE A 71 13.72 8.90 -7.14
C PHE A 71 14.22 9.43 -8.49
N TYR A 72 13.30 9.57 -9.43
CA TYR A 72 13.62 9.94 -10.81
C TYR A 72 12.96 11.28 -11.17
N PRO A 73 13.60 12.41 -10.84
CA PRO A 73 13.03 13.73 -11.07
C PRO A 73 12.75 14.02 -12.55
N ASP A 74 13.51 13.41 -13.48
CA ASP A 74 13.29 13.56 -14.93
C ASP A 74 11.90 13.13 -15.39
N PHE A 75 11.37 12.05 -14.83
CA PHE A 75 10.02 11.59 -15.16
C PHE A 75 8.96 12.54 -14.60
N ILE A 76 9.17 13.03 -13.37
CA ILE A 76 8.25 13.99 -12.74
C ILE A 76 8.23 15.30 -13.53
N GLU A 77 9.40 15.84 -13.86
CA GLU A 77 9.54 17.07 -14.67
C GLU A 77 8.83 16.94 -16.02
N ARG A 78 9.10 15.83 -16.74
CA ARG A 78 8.46 15.58 -18.03
C ARG A 78 6.93 15.52 -17.92
N GLY A 79 6.41 14.81 -16.93
CA GLY A 79 4.96 14.67 -16.71
C GLY A 79 4.32 16.02 -16.38
N LEU A 80 4.93 16.82 -15.51
CA LEU A 80 4.43 18.13 -15.15
C LEU A 80 4.56 19.17 -16.30
N ASN A 81 5.65 19.13 -17.06
CA ASN A 81 5.80 19.97 -18.26
C ASN A 81 4.74 19.64 -19.32
N GLN A 82 4.43 18.35 -19.51
CA GLN A 82 3.33 17.94 -20.39
C GLN A 82 1.96 18.45 -19.91
N ALA A 83 1.79 18.60 -18.60
CA ALA A 83 0.60 19.22 -18.00
C ALA A 83 0.64 20.78 -18.03
N GLY A 84 1.65 21.38 -18.67
CA GLY A 84 1.76 22.84 -18.87
C GLY A 84 2.40 23.61 -17.73
N LEU A 85 3.06 22.92 -16.77
CA LEU A 85 3.73 23.58 -15.66
C LEU A 85 5.20 23.89 -15.96
N GLU A 86 5.71 24.98 -15.40
CA GLU A 86 7.15 25.27 -15.37
C GLU A 86 7.80 24.54 -14.21
N CYS A 87 8.82 23.74 -14.50
CA CYS A 87 9.53 22.96 -13.49
C CYS A 87 11.01 23.31 -13.44
N GLU A 88 11.58 23.30 -12.24
CA GLU A 88 13.00 23.50 -12.01
C GLU A 88 13.54 22.47 -11.04
N ARG A 89 14.54 21.69 -11.46
CA ARG A 89 15.15 20.65 -10.62
C ARG A 89 16.29 21.21 -9.77
N ARG A 90 16.36 20.74 -8.53
CA ARG A 90 17.47 21.01 -7.61
C ARG A 90 17.79 19.80 -6.79
N ASP A 91 19.07 19.53 -6.66
CA ASP A 91 19.59 18.57 -5.70
C ASP A 91 20.24 19.33 -4.54
N PHE A 92 20.06 18.84 -3.32
CA PHE A 92 20.75 19.36 -2.16
C PHE A 92 21.14 18.26 -1.17
N THR A 93 22.00 18.62 -0.23
CA THR A 93 22.36 17.79 0.91
C THR A 93 22.44 18.64 2.18
N ILE A 94 22.47 17.99 3.31
CA ILE A 94 22.77 18.58 4.60
C ILE A 94 23.92 17.80 5.25
N PRO A 95 24.68 18.39 6.19
CA PRO A 95 25.84 17.71 6.79
C PRO A 95 25.56 16.34 7.36
N GLU A 96 24.36 16.14 7.92
CA GLU A 96 23.93 14.88 8.49
C GLU A 96 23.84 13.76 7.43
N LEU A 97 23.48 14.07 6.20
CA LEU A 97 23.36 13.12 5.09
C LEU A 97 24.70 12.87 4.39
N ASP A 98 25.68 13.76 4.54
CA ASP A 98 27.01 13.59 3.94
C ASP A 98 27.74 12.35 4.49
N THR A 99 27.41 11.94 5.71
CA THR A 99 27.94 10.70 6.29
C THR A 99 27.39 9.47 5.55
N LEU A 100 26.11 9.46 5.20
CA LEU A 100 25.48 8.38 4.44
C LEU A 100 26.02 8.32 3.00
N ARG A 101 26.34 9.46 2.41
CA ARG A 101 26.86 9.54 1.03
C ARG A 101 28.21 8.89 0.82
N LYS A 102 28.98 8.62 1.88
CA LYS A 102 30.25 7.88 1.79
C LYS A 102 30.07 6.46 1.31
N SER A 103 28.87 5.90 1.42
CA SER A 103 28.50 4.60 0.88
C SER A 103 27.19 4.71 0.11
N SER A 104 27.18 4.33 -1.16
CA SER A 104 25.97 4.35 -2.01
C SER A 104 24.87 3.42 -1.49
N THR A 105 25.25 2.37 -0.77
CA THR A 105 24.29 1.41 -0.17
C THR A 105 23.55 2.01 1.03
N GLU A 106 24.08 3.05 1.64
CA GLU A 106 23.47 3.72 2.81
C GLU A 106 22.44 4.80 2.40
N MET A 107 22.48 5.29 1.16
CA MET A 107 21.55 6.28 0.65
C MET A 107 20.18 5.66 0.31
N ARG A 108 19.55 5.03 1.31
CA ARG A 108 18.20 4.44 1.22
C ARG A 108 17.20 5.32 1.95
N ALA A 109 15.95 5.33 1.46
CA ALA A 109 14.87 6.11 2.07
C ALA A 109 14.76 5.92 3.59
N THR A 110 14.88 4.68 4.07
CA THR A 110 14.83 4.34 5.50
C THR A 110 15.98 4.93 6.31
N ASN A 111 17.19 4.95 5.75
CA ASN A 111 18.35 5.51 6.42
C ASN A 111 18.26 7.04 6.44
N ILE A 112 17.92 7.67 5.32
CA ILE A 112 17.68 9.11 5.23
C ILE A 112 16.62 9.54 6.25
N ALA A 113 15.49 8.83 6.32
CA ALA A 113 14.41 9.15 7.24
C ALA A 113 14.79 9.09 8.72
N ARG A 114 15.77 8.26 9.10
CA ARG A 114 16.27 8.18 10.48
C ARG A 114 17.08 9.41 10.88
N PHE A 115 17.71 10.09 9.94
CA PHE A 115 18.48 11.30 10.20
C PHE A 115 17.60 12.56 10.18
N ILE A 116 16.54 12.58 9.37
CA ILE A 116 15.67 13.75 9.24
C ILE A 116 14.60 13.74 10.34
N THR A 117 15.03 14.05 11.57
CA THR A 117 14.17 14.12 12.77
C THR A 117 14.55 15.31 13.64
N GLY A 118 13.69 15.72 14.54
CA GLY A 118 13.96 16.77 15.52
C GLY A 118 14.49 18.07 14.88
N ASP A 119 15.63 18.57 15.38
CA ASP A 119 16.22 19.82 14.89
C ASP A 119 16.81 19.73 13.47
N VAL A 120 17.07 18.51 12.97
CA VAL A 120 17.54 18.31 11.60
C VAL A 120 16.46 18.76 10.60
N ILE A 121 15.18 18.59 10.94
CA ILE A 121 14.05 19.04 10.11
C ILE A 121 14.14 20.56 9.85
N LYS A 122 14.53 21.34 10.83
CA LYS A 122 14.66 22.81 10.69
C LYS A 122 15.74 23.17 9.67
N ARG A 123 16.89 22.50 9.72
CA ARG A 123 17.98 22.72 8.73
C ARG A 123 17.56 22.25 7.35
N PHE A 124 16.90 21.12 7.28
CA PHE A 124 16.35 20.61 6.02
C PHE A 124 15.34 21.58 5.41
N ALA A 125 14.40 22.10 6.22
CA ALA A 125 13.44 23.11 5.81
C ALA A 125 14.11 24.40 5.35
N ALA A 126 15.19 24.82 6.01
CA ALA A 126 15.94 26.01 5.61
C ALA A 126 16.54 25.88 4.21
N GLU A 127 17.11 24.71 3.87
CA GLU A 127 17.63 24.42 2.54
C GLU A 127 16.52 24.37 1.49
N VAL A 128 15.41 23.71 1.79
CA VAL A 128 14.23 23.71 0.90
C VAL A 128 13.75 25.15 0.65
N ASN A 129 13.64 25.97 1.70
CA ASN A 129 13.23 27.37 1.58
C ASN A 129 14.24 28.23 0.81
N ARG A 130 15.54 27.94 0.90
CA ARG A 130 16.57 28.58 0.06
C ARG A 130 16.29 28.28 -1.42
N ILE A 131 16.06 27.00 -1.75
CA ILE A 131 15.72 26.58 -3.12
C ILE A 131 14.44 27.26 -3.60
N VAL A 132 13.38 27.28 -2.79
CA VAL A 132 12.12 27.99 -3.11
C VAL A 132 12.39 29.46 -3.46
N THR A 133 13.24 30.13 -2.69
CA THR A 133 13.57 31.54 -2.92
C THR A 133 14.36 31.75 -4.21
N GLU A 134 15.36 30.92 -4.49
CA GLU A 134 16.19 30.95 -5.67
C GLU A 134 15.42 30.68 -6.97
N THR A 135 14.57 29.65 -6.93
CA THR A 135 13.77 29.20 -8.08
C THR A 135 12.50 30.03 -8.27
N LYS A 136 12.06 30.77 -7.26
CA LYS A 136 10.75 31.43 -7.19
C LYS A 136 9.58 30.48 -7.40
N ALA A 137 9.75 29.22 -6.96
CA ALA A 137 8.71 28.21 -7.05
C ALA A 137 7.59 28.52 -6.05
N ASP A 138 6.36 28.27 -6.46
CA ASP A 138 5.18 28.34 -5.60
C ASP A 138 4.80 26.99 -5.01
N THR A 139 5.44 25.93 -5.46
CA THR A 139 5.19 24.55 -5.05
C THR A 139 6.49 23.73 -5.04
N VAL A 140 6.65 22.86 -4.05
CA VAL A 140 7.76 21.90 -3.95
C VAL A 140 7.24 20.49 -4.09
N ILE A 141 7.94 19.70 -4.90
CA ILE A 141 7.77 18.24 -5.00
C ILE A 141 9.09 17.57 -4.66
N MET A 142 9.04 16.56 -3.79
CA MET A 142 10.20 15.80 -3.36
C MET A 142 9.88 14.32 -3.11
N PRO A 143 10.89 13.44 -3.02
CA PRO A 143 10.64 12.03 -2.71
C PRO A 143 10.08 11.85 -1.29
N ALA A 144 9.20 10.84 -1.12
CA ALA A 144 8.63 10.46 0.16
C ALA A 144 9.64 9.67 1.00
N ILE A 145 10.61 10.40 1.60
CA ILE A 145 11.74 9.85 2.37
C ILE A 145 11.80 10.37 3.80
N ILE A 146 10.70 10.90 4.33
CA ILE A 146 10.61 11.49 5.67
C ILE A 146 9.50 10.82 6.46
N GLY A 147 9.68 10.68 7.79
CA GLY A 147 8.69 10.10 8.67
C GLY A 147 8.60 8.58 8.55
N LEU A 148 9.64 7.86 8.98
CA LEU A 148 9.67 6.40 8.95
C LEU A 148 8.71 5.78 9.98
N PHE A 149 8.66 6.33 11.19
CA PHE A 149 7.92 5.75 12.31
C PHE A 149 6.54 6.36 12.51
N ASP A 150 6.39 7.64 12.17
CA ASP A 150 5.16 8.41 12.28
C ASP A 150 5.12 9.56 11.27
N GLU A 151 4.04 10.32 11.27
CA GLU A 151 3.80 11.44 10.35
C GLU A 151 4.29 12.79 10.89
N GLU A 152 4.77 12.86 12.13
CA GLU A 152 5.16 14.12 12.76
C GLU A 152 6.26 14.85 11.97
N PRO A 153 7.35 14.18 11.54
CA PRO A 153 8.37 14.83 10.70
C PRO A 153 7.83 15.39 9.38
N VAL A 154 6.84 14.70 8.79
CA VAL A 154 6.19 15.13 7.55
C VAL A 154 5.39 16.41 7.77
N LYS A 155 4.60 16.45 8.85
CA LYS A 155 3.79 17.61 9.24
C LYS A 155 4.67 18.82 9.55
N LEU A 156 5.68 18.62 10.39
CA LEU A 156 6.64 19.66 10.78
C LEU A 156 7.36 20.27 9.55
N LEU A 157 7.78 19.44 8.60
CA LEU A 157 8.43 19.97 7.41
C LEU A 157 7.46 20.76 6.55
N LYS A 158 6.23 20.30 6.35
CA LYS A 158 5.19 21.01 5.62
C LYS A 158 4.87 22.38 6.24
N GLU A 159 4.89 22.48 7.57
CA GLU A 159 4.65 23.75 8.29
C GLU A 159 5.81 24.74 8.16
N GLN A 160 7.04 24.25 8.05
CA GLN A 160 8.23 25.10 8.01
C GLN A 160 8.61 25.55 6.58
N VAL A 161 8.14 24.87 5.55
CA VAL A 161 8.36 25.26 4.16
C VAL A 161 7.38 26.35 3.75
N LYS A 162 7.90 27.40 3.07
CA LYS A 162 7.14 28.64 2.77
C LYS A 162 6.08 28.51 1.67
N CYS A 163 6.02 27.37 1.01
CA CYS A 163 5.02 27.07 -0.02
C CYS A 163 4.51 25.63 0.15
N PRO A 164 3.42 25.23 -0.53
CA PRO A 164 2.94 23.87 -0.53
C PRO A 164 4.03 22.86 -0.86
N LEU A 165 4.20 21.88 0.03
CA LEU A 165 5.16 20.79 -0.10
C LEU A 165 4.42 19.47 -0.27
N TYR A 166 4.74 18.77 -1.35
CA TYR A 166 4.18 17.47 -1.69
C TYR A 166 5.26 16.42 -1.86
N TYR A 167 4.90 15.19 -1.58
CA TYR A 167 5.80 14.05 -1.75
C TYR A 167 5.29 13.12 -2.86
N VAL A 168 6.24 12.52 -3.56
CA VAL A 168 5.97 11.47 -4.53
C VAL A 168 6.58 10.17 -4.03
N SER A 169 5.88 9.06 -4.22
CA SER A 169 6.41 7.75 -3.88
C SER A 169 7.70 7.47 -4.65
N THR A 170 8.62 6.80 -3.98
CA THR A 170 9.90 6.36 -4.56
C THR A 170 9.76 4.96 -5.16
N MET A 171 10.80 4.49 -5.81
CA MET A 171 10.90 3.08 -6.19
C MET A 171 10.91 2.20 -4.92
N PRO A 172 10.54 0.92 -5.00
CA PRO A 172 10.53 0.02 -3.84
C PRO A 172 11.87 0.05 -3.08
N MET A 173 11.85 0.07 -1.79
CA MET A 173 10.73 -0.06 -0.83
C MET A 173 10.15 1.30 -0.46
N SER A 174 8.79 1.40 -0.47
CA SER A 174 8.10 2.62 -0.09
C SER A 174 8.20 2.88 1.42
N LEU A 175 8.76 4.02 1.81
CA LEU A 175 8.84 4.45 3.20
C LEU A 175 7.44 4.56 3.84
N CYS A 176 6.50 5.19 3.14
CA CYS A 176 5.14 5.35 3.62
C CYS A 176 4.42 4.01 3.78
N GLY A 177 4.67 3.05 2.88
CA GLY A 177 4.14 1.68 3.01
C GLY A 177 4.70 0.96 4.23
N MET A 178 6.00 1.10 4.50
CA MET A 178 6.63 0.53 5.72
C MET A 178 6.06 1.17 6.98
N ARG A 179 5.91 2.50 7.00
CA ARG A 179 5.27 3.21 8.13
C ARG A 179 3.86 2.69 8.36
N ALA A 180 3.04 2.58 7.32
CA ALA A 180 1.68 2.08 7.43
C ALA A 180 1.63 0.65 7.99
N GLN A 181 2.48 -0.26 7.49
CA GLN A 181 2.57 -1.62 8.00
C GLN A 181 2.96 -1.66 9.48
N MET A 182 3.99 -0.91 9.88
CA MET A 182 4.44 -0.85 11.27
C MET A 182 3.35 -0.28 12.19
N ARG A 183 2.68 0.79 11.78
CA ARG A 183 1.63 1.44 12.56
C ARG A 183 0.42 0.53 12.74
N LEU A 184 -0.06 -0.10 11.68
CA LEU A 184 -1.18 -1.06 11.75
C LEU A 184 -0.83 -2.28 12.60
N ARG A 185 0.37 -2.85 12.44
CA ARG A 185 0.83 -3.96 13.27
C ARG A 185 0.90 -3.59 14.75
N ASN A 186 1.50 -2.43 15.05
CA ASN A 186 1.63 -1.98 16.43
C ASN A 186 0.25 -1.71 17.06
N HIS A 187 -0.67 -1.13 16.29
CA HIS A 187 -2.05 -0.91 16.74
C HIS A 187 -2.76 -2.24 17.02
N PHE A 188 -2.66 -3.21 16.11
CA PHE A 188 -3.20 -4.56 16.29
C PHE A 188 -2.66 -5.23 17.56
N GLN A 189 -1.35 -5.16 17.81
CA GLN A 189 -0.72 -5.72 19.02
C GLN A 189 -1.17 -4.97 20.28
N HIS A 190 -1.33 -3.64 20.21
CA HIS A 190 -1.83 -2.83 21.32
C HIS A 190 -3.28 -3.19 21.70
N LEU A 191 -4.08 -3.60 20.74
CA LEU A 191 -5.42 -4.14 20.95
C LEU A 191 -5.43 -5.59 21.49
N GLY A 192 -4.27 -6.18 21.77
CA GLY A 192 -4.13 -7.54 22.30
C GLY A 192 -3.94 -8.62 21.24
N GLY A 193 -3.84 -8.27 19.98
CA GLY A 193 -3.62 -9.23 18.89
C GLY A 193 -2.19 -9.80 18.90
N SER A 194 -2.04 -11.09 18.63
CA SER A 194 -0.75 -11.76 18.46
C SER A 194 -0.33 -11.75 17.00
N TYR A 195 0.88 -11.26 16.71
CA TYR A 195 1.43 -11.19 15.37
C TYR A 195 2.67 -12.09 15.24
N LEU A 196 2.53 -13.20 14.52
CA LEU A 196 3.59 -14.17 14.30
C LEU A 196 4.34 -13.83 13.01
N LEU A 197 5.34 -12.97 13.13
CA LEU A 197 6.17 -12.52 12.00
C LEU A 197 7.14 -13.61 11.56
N GLY A 198 7.22 -13.83 10.24
CA GLY A 198 8.17 -14.78 9.64
C GLY A 198 7.73 -16.24 9.76
N ASP A 199 6.47 -16.48 10.10
CA ASP A 199 5.88 -17.81 10.10
C ASP A 199 4.95 -18.01 8.89
N THR A 200 4.71 -19.27 8.53
CA THR A 200 3.89 -19.65 7.38
C THR A 200 2.92 -20.75 7.79
N VAL A 201 1.63 -20.57 7.50
CA VAL A 201 0.63 -21.63 7.68
C VAL A 201 0.89 -22.72 6.65
N ALA A 202 1.12 -23.94 7.11
CA ALA A 202 1.46 -25.09 6.28
C ALA A 202 0.25 -25.96 5.95
N SER A 203 -0.72 -26.08 6.87
CA SER A 203 -1.91 -26.93 6.71
C SER A 203 -3.01 -26.55 7.68
N GLY A 204 -4.19 -27.13 7.47
CA GLY A 204 -5.30 -27.08 8.42
C GLY A 204 -6.04 -28.39 8.49
N GLU A 205 -6.69 -28.64 9.63
CA GLU A 205 -7.49 -29.84 9.89
C GLU A 205 -8.98 -29.47 9.86
N PHE A 206 -9.77 -30.28 9.16
CA PHE A 206 -11.20 -30.05 8.99
C PHE A 206 -11.98 -31.15 9.67
N ASP A 207 -13.07 -30.78 10.35
CA ASP A 207 -14.14 -31.68 10.78
C ASP A 207 -15.42 -31.28 10.03
N GLY A 208 -15.78 -32.07 9.04
CA GLY A 208 -16.89 -31.77 8.13
C GLY A 208 -16.69 -30.45 7.38
N SER A 209 -17.58 -29.50 7.63
CA SER A 209 -17.54 -28.14 7.03
C SER A 209 -16.77 -27.10 7.86
N ARG A 210 -16.13 -27.48 8.94
CA ARG A 210 -15.41 -26.57 9.83
C ARG A 210 -13.90 -26.79 9.79
N LEU A 211 -13.14 -25.73 9.67
CA LEU A 211 -11.71 -25.73 9.97
C LEU A 211 -11.55 -25.70 11.50
N THR A 212 -10.89 -26.69 12.08
CA THR A 212 -10.72 -26.82 13.53
C THR A 212 -9.40 -26.26 14.02
N SER A 213 -8.34 -26.47 13.26
CA SER A 213 -7.01 -26.00 13.61
C SER A 213 -6.13 -25.74 12.39
N ILE A 214 -5.07 -24.98 12.59
CA ILE A 214 -4.02 -24.77 11.61
C ILE A 214 -2.65 -25.11 12.21
N ARG A 215 -1.71 -25.51 11.35
CA ARG A 215 -0.30 -25.71 11.69
C ARG A 215 0.56 -24.70 10.95
N THR A 216 1.60 -24.24 11.60
CA THR A 216 2.59 -23.35 10.99
C THR A 216 3.97 -24.01 10.96
N VAL A 217 4.84 -23.51 10.09
CA VAL A 217 6.19 -24.07 9.92
C VAL A 217 7.03 -23.94 11.20
N ASN A 218 6.94 -22.79 11.88
CA ASN A 218 7.83 -22.49 13.00
C ASN A 218 7.32 -22.99 14.35
N LEU A 219 6.03 -23.27 14.47
CA LEU A 219 5.45 -23.82 15.72
C LEU A 219 5.57 -25.34 15.83
N GLY A 220 6.11 -26.01 14.81
CA GLY A 220 6.32 -27.46 14.82
C GLY A 220 5.00 -28.24 14.98
N ASP A 221 4.92 -29.07 16.04
CA ASP A 221 3.74 -29.89 16.32
C ASP A 221 2.57 -29.15 16.99
N MET A 222 2.77 -27.88 17.39
CA MET A 222 1.70 -27.09 17.97
C MET A 222 0.67 -26.70 16.92
N THR A 223 -0.61 -26.86 17.27
CA THR A 223 -1.74 -26.39 16.48
C THR A 223 -2.30 -25.11 17.05
N LEU A 224 -2.81 -24.25 16.17
CA LEU A 224 -3.56 -23.06 16.55
C LEU A 224 -5.04 -23.31 16.25
N GLU A 225 -5.87 -23.19 17.26
CA GLU A 225 -7.32 -23.37 17.18
C GLU A 225 -8.01 -22.01 17.23
N ALA A 226 -9.13 -21.85 16.53
CA ALA A 226 -9.96 -20.66 16.55
C ALA A 226 -11.42 -20.96 16.18
N ASP A 227 -12.32 -20.11 16.63
CA ASP A 227 -13.73 -20.18 16.24
C ASP A 227 -13.95 -19.71 14.80
N GLN A 228 -13.15 -18.75 14.32
CA GLN A 228 -13.22 -18.16 12.99
C GLN A 228 -11.82 -18.01 12.37
N PHE A 229 -11.72 -18.28 11.09
CA PHE A 229 -10.49 -18.13 10.30
C PHE A 229 -10.71 -17.15 9.15
N VAL A 230 -9.71 -16.30 8.90
CA VAL A 230 -9.76 -15.35 7.79
C VAL A 230 -8.53 -15.53 6.91
N LEU A 231 -8.74 -15.95 5.67
CA LEU A 231 -7.70 -16.11 4.66
C LEU A 231 -7.41 -14.75 3.99
N ALA A 232 -6.19 -14.25 4.15
CA ALA A 232 -5.73 -12.99 3.60
C ALA A 232 -4.38 -13.13 2.86
N THR A 233 -4.17 -14.28 2.23
CA THR A 233 -2.89 -14.71 1.63
C THR A 233 -2.54 -13.99 0.33
N GLY A 234 -3.48 -13.20 -0.21
CA GLY A 234 -3.26 -12.43 -1.44
C GLY A 234 -3.42 -13.28 -2.71
N SER A 235 -2.83 -12.81 -3.81
CA SER A 235 -2.92 -13.44 -5.12
C SER A 235 -1.71 -14.33 -5.45
N PHE A 236 -1.48 -14.61 -6.73
CA PHE A 236 -0.25 -15.29 -7.22
C PHE A 236 1.05 -14.60 -6.77
N PHE A 237 1.06 -13.27 -6.71
CA PHE A 237 2.25 -12.50 -6.33
C PHE A 237 2.70 -12.70 -4.88
N SER A 238 1.78 -13.15 -4.03
CA SER A 238 2.04 -13.44 -2.61
C SER A 238 1.84 -14.90 -2.24
N HIS A 239 1.81 -15.78 -3.24
CA HIS A 239 1.61 -17.22 -3.08
C HIS A 239 0.26 -17.62 -2.46
N GLY A 240 -0.76 -16.75 -2.52
CA GLY A 240 -2.13 -17.11 -2.13
C GLY A 240 -2.76 -18.08 -3.11
N LEU A 241 -2.37 -18.01 -4.38
CA LEU A 241 -2.67 -18.97 -5.43
C LEU A 241 -1.38 -19.46 -6.07
N GLU A 242 -1.39 -20.70 -6.52
CA GLU A 242 -0.34 -21.30 -7.33
C GLU A 242 -0.90 -21.88 -8.63
N ALA A 243 -0.08 -21.94 -9.67
CA ALA A 243 -0.47 -22.50 -10.96
C ALA A 243 0.51 -23.57 -11.42
N THR A 244 -0.04 -24.65 -11.96
CA THR A 244 0.67 -25.63 -12.78
C THR A 244 0.27 -25.45 -14.25
N PRO A 245 0.89 -26.18 -15.19
CA PRO A 245 0.43 -26.15 -16.57
C PRO A 245 -1.06 -26.50 -16.76
N ASN A 246 -1.66 -27.25 -15.84
CA ASN A 246 -3.00 -27.80 -15.98
C ASN A 246 -4.05 -27.22 -15.03
N LYS A 247 -3.66 -26.60 -13.94
CA LYS A 247 -4.59 -26.09 -12.91
C LYS A 247 -4.05 -24.94 -12.11
N VAL A 248 -4.97 -24.14 -11.57
CA VAL A 248 -4.73 -23.18 -10.48
C VAL A 248 -5.28 -23.79 -9.19
N PHE A 249 -4.64 -23.51 -8.07
CA PHE A 249 -5.09 -24.02 -6.77
C PHE A 249 -4.65 -23.09 -5.63
N GLU A 250 -5.39 -23.13 -4.55
CA GLU A 250 -5.01 -22.55 -3.27
C GLU A 250 -4.09 -23.55 -2.54
N PRO A 251 -2.85 -23.16 -2.16
CA PRO A 251 -1.82 -24.14 -1.77
C PRO A 251 -2.01 -24.76 -0.38
N ILE A 252 -2.68 -24.10 0.56
CA ILE A 252 -2.70 -24.47 1.98
C ILE A 252 -3.85 -25.44 2.28
N PHE A 253 -5.08 -25.02 1.99
CA PHE A 253 -6.30 -25.74 2.38
C PHE A 253 -6.95 -26.50 1.22
N ARG A 254 -6.47 -26.30 -0.01
CA ARG A 254 -7.06 -26.84 -1.25
C ARG A 254 -8.51 -26.41 -1.43
N LEU A 255 -8.76 -25.13 -1.20
CA LEU A 255 -10.06 -24.52 -1.43
C LEU A 255 -10.41 -24.49 -2.92
N ASP A 256 -11.69 -24.42 -3.21
CA ASP A 256 -12.18 -24.25 -4.58
C ASP A 256 -11.75 -22.88 -5.12
N VAL A 257 -11.23 -22.87 -6.33
CA VAL A 257 -10.71 -21.68 -6.99
C VAL A 257 -11.59 -21.34 -8.19
N ASN A 258 -11.99 -20.09 -8.32
CA ASN A 258 -12.67 -19.57 -9.49
C ASN A 258 -11.63 -19.26 -10.58
N VAL A 259 -11.70 -20.03 -11.69
CA VAL A 259 -10.82 -19.90 -12.84
C VAL A 259 -11.68 -19.80 -14.08
N ASP A 260 -11.67 -18.62 -14.69
CA ASP A 260 -12.44 -18.36 -15.88
C ASP A 260 -11.73 -18.85 -17.15
N GLY A 261 -12.45 -19.65 -17.93
CA GLY A 261 -12.05 -20.07 -19.27
C GLY A 261 -10.92 -21.12 -19.33
N PRO A 262 -10.56 -21.53 -20.54
CA PRO A 262 -9.51 -22.51 -20.77
C PRO A 262 -8.12 -21.92 -20.52
N ARG A 263 -7.14 -22.78 -20.27
CA ARG A 263 -5.73 -22.41 -19.99
C ARG A 263 -5.15 -21.41 -21.01
N SER A 264 -5.50 -21.51 -22.27
CA SER A 264 -5.05 -20.60 -23.34
C SER A 264 -5.55 -19.16 -23.20
N GLY A 265 -6.61 -18.94 -22.44
CA GLY A 265 -7.18 -17.61 -22.17
C GLY A 265 -6.74 -16.98 -20.84
N TRP A 266 -5.93 -17.66 -20.02
CA TRP A 266 -5.53 -17.12 -18.71
C TRP A 266 -4.61 -15.91 -18.82
N CYS A 267 -3.71 -15.91 -19.83
CA CYS A 267 -2.77 -14.82 -20.08
C CYS A 267 -2.91 -14.35 -21.53
N ASP A 268 -2.87 -13.05 -21.73
CA ASP A 268 -2.69 -12.44 -23.04
C ASP A 268 -1.18 -12.26 -23.30
N ILE A 269 -0.76 -12.39 -24.57
CA ILE A 269 0.64 -12.21 -24.98
C ILE A 269 1.06 -10.74 -24.87
N ASP A 270 0.12 -9.83 -25.07
CA ASP A 270 0.33 -8.40 -24.80
C ASP A 270 0.10 -8.11 -23.32
N LEU A 271 1.17 -7.74 -22.62
CA LEU A 271 1.15 -7.44 -21.19
C LEU A 271 0.17 -6.29 -20.85
N TYR A 272 -0.07 -5.38 -21.78
CA TYR A 272 -0.98 -4.24 -21.57
C TYR A 272 -2.46 -4.60 -21.72
N ASN A 273 -2.78 -5.75 -22.29
CA ASN A 273 -4.14 -6.25 -22.33
C ASN A 273 -4.63 -6.74 -20.97
N PRO A 274 -5.95 -6.86 -20.74
CA PRO A 274 -6.49 -7.49 -19.55
C PRO A 274 -5.98 -8.92 -19.39
N GLN A 275 -5.41 -9.22 -18.23
CA GLN A 275 -4.89 -10.54 -17.89
C GLN A 275 -5.92 -11.28 -17.03
N GLN A 276 -6.56 -12.31 -17.55
CA GLN A 276 -7.63 -13.02 -16.84
C GLN A 276 -7.19 -13.59 -15.49
N TYR A 277 -5.95 -14.13 -15.42
CA TYR A 277 -5.41 -14.69 -14.17
C TYR A 277 -5.38 -13.68 -13.02
N MET A 278 -5.37 -12.38 -13.30
CA MET A 278 -5.38 -11.34 -12.25
C MET A 278 -6.68 -11.32 -11.45
N ARG A 279 -7.76 -11.86 -12.00
CA ARG A 279 -9.08 -11.95 -11.37
C ARG A 279 -9.35 -13.27 -10.66
N PHE A 280 -8.43 -14.24 -10.73
CA PHE A 280 -8.60 -15.52 -10.10
C PHE A 280 -8.52 -15.38 -8.57
N GLY A 281 -9.31 -16.17 -7.87
CA GLY A 281 -9.38 -16.21 -6.41
C GLY A 281 -10.09 -17.46 -5.95
N VAL A 282 -10.19 -17.64 -4.65
CA VAL A 282 -11.01 -18.73 -4.08
C VAL A 282 -12.50 -18.45 -4.30
N VAL A 283 -13.28 -19.49 -4.44
CA VAL A 283 -14.75 -19.38 -4.53
C VAL A 283 -15.29 -18.88 -3.20
N THR A 284 -16.10 -17.84 -3.23
CA THR A 284 -16.74 -17.26 -2.04
C THR A 284 -18.23 -16.98 -2.27
N ASP A 285 -19.01 -16.97 -1.19
CA ASP A 285 -20.36 -16.42 -1.16
C ASP A 285 -20.36 -14.88 -0.92
N ASP A 286 -21.54 -14.28 -0.85
CA ASP A 286 -21.72 -12.84 -0.60
C ASP A 286 -21.22 -12.38 0.79
N SER A 287 -21.05 -13.33 1.72
CA SER A 287 -20.49 -13.12 3.06
C SER A 287 -19.02 -13.50 3.14
N PHE A 288 -18.37 -13.78 1.99
CA PHE A 288 -16.97 -14.17 1.86
C PHE A 288 -16.60 -15.53 2.46
N HIS A 289 -17.57 -16.41 2.80
CA HIS A 289 -17.23 -17.79 3.16
C HIS A 289 -16.62 -18.52 1.97
N VAL A 290 -15.56 -19.27 2.24
CA VAL A 290 -14.87 -20.06 1.22
C VAL A 290 -15.54 -21.41 1.00
N TYR A 291 -15.21 -22.04 -0.13
CA TYR A 291 -15.71 -23.37 -0.50
C TYR A 291 -14.56 -24.36 -0.64
N LYS A 292 -14.82 -25.61 -0.25
CA LYS A 292 -13.93 -26.74 -0.41
C LYS A 292 -14.74 -27.95 -0.91
N ASP A 293 -14.33 -28.55 -2.04
CA ASP A 293 -15.03 -29.66 -2.67
C ASP A 293 -16.53 -29.38 -2.90
N GLY A 294 -16.87 -28.16 -3.32
CA GLY A 294 -18.23 -27.69 -3.55
C GLY A 294 -19.06 -27.40 -2.31
N LYS A 295 -18.49 -27.53 -1.11
CA LYS A 295 -19.17 -27.29 0.16
C LYS A 295 -18.64 -26.03 0.82
N ARG A 296 -19.54 -25.21 1.37
CA ARG A 296 -19.16 -24.03 2.16
C ARG A 296 -18.41 -24.45 3.42
N VAL A 297 -17.33 -23.73 3.73
CA VAL A 297 -16.64 -23.83 5.02
C VAL A 297 -17.27 -22.83 5.98
N ASP A 298 -17.88 -23.32 7.07
CA ASP A 298 -18.78 -22.51 7.91
C ASP A 298 -18.06 -21.44 8.73
N ASN A 299 -16.81 -21.63 9.06
CA ASN A 299 -16.05 -20.73 9.91
C ASN A 299 -14.78 -20.17 9.24
N MET A 300 -14.74 -20.15 7.92
CA MET A 300 -13.61 -19.60 7.18
C MET A 300 -14.07 -18.64 6.09
N ARG A 301 -13.44 -17.48 6.04
CA ARG A 301 -13.72 -16.44 5.04
C ARG A 301 -12.44 -15.98 4.36
N ALA A 302 -12.56 -15.45 3.14
CA ALA A 302 -11.44 -14.90 2.38
C ALA A 302 -11.61 -13.38 2.21
N ILE A 303 -10.49 -12.62 2.31
CA ILE A 303 -10.49 -11.16 2.15
C ILE A 303 -9.35 -10.69 1.23
N GLY A 304 -9.52 -9.51 0.64
CA GLY A 304 -8.50 -8.92 -0.24
C GLY A 304 -8.34 -9.69 -1.55
N ALA A 305 -7.12 -9.73 -2.06
CA ALA A 305 -6.85 -10.25 -3.41
C ALA A 305 -7.14 -11.74 -3.57
N ILE A 306 -7.10 -12.56 -2.48
CA ILE A 306 -7.42 -13.98 -2.56
C ILE A 306 -8.90 -14.27 -2.85
N ALA A 307 -9.79 -13.33 -2.52
CA ALA A 307 -11.20 -13.44 -2.87
C ALA A 307 -11.49 -13.27 -4.38
N GLY A 308 -10.50 -12.82 -5.16
CA GLY A 308 -10.61 -12.67 -6.61
C GLY A 308 -11.61 -11.62 -7.09
N GLY A 309 -12.01 -11.76 -8.36
CA GLY A 309 -13.07 -10.93 -8.96
C GLY A 309 -12.64 -9.54 -9.44
N HIS A 310 -11.40 -9.10 -9.18
CA HIS A 310 -10.89 -7.77 -9.56
C HIS A 310 -9.44 -7.83 -10.07
N ASP A 311 -9.07 -6.90 -10.92
CA ASP A 311 -7.69 -6.71 -11.38
C ASP A 311 -7.06 -5.54 -10.61
N ALA A 312 -6.39 -5.87 -9.51
CA ALA A 312 -5.83 -4.88 -8.59
C ALA A 312 -4.83 -3.91 -9.25
N LEU A 313 -4.08 -4.37 -10.25
CA LEU A 313 -3.08 -3.53 -10.95
C LEU A 313 -3.75 -2.58 -11.93
N LYS A 314 -4.67 -3.07 -12.75
CA LYS A 314 -5.31 -2.30 -13.80
C LYS A 314 -6.34 -1.32 -13.24
N GLU A 315 -7.11 -1.76 -12.27
CA GLU A 315 -8.13 -0.96 -11.59
C GLU A 315 -7.55 -0.03 -10.52
N GLY A 316 -6.34 -0.28 -10.02
CA GLY A 316 -5.77 0.41 -8.85
C GLY A 316 -6.56 0.16 -7.56
N SER A 317 -7.35 -0.91 -7.51
CA SER A 317 -8.38 -1.18 -6.48
C SER A 317 -7.87 -1.98 -5.28
N GLY A 318 -6.69 -2.60 -5.36
CA GLY A 318 -6.23 -3.61 -4.40
C GLY A 318 -6.28 -3.18 -2.93
N GLY A 319 -5.83 -1.96 -2.60
CA GLY A 319 -5.88 -1.44 -1.23
C GLY A 319 -7.31 -1.24 -0.73
N GLY A 320 -8.18 -0.67 -1.56
CA GLY A 320 -9.59 -0.45 -1.23
C GLY A 320 -10.34 -1.76 -1.02
N VAL A 321 -10.13 -2.74 -1.92
CA VAL A 321 -10.71 -4.09 -1.79
C VAL A 321 -10.25 -4.76 -0.50
N ALA A 322 -8.95 -4.72 -0.19
CA ALA A 322 -8.42 -5.33 1.02
C ALA A 322 -9.06 -4.75 2.30
N VAL A 323 -9.14 -3.43 2.40
CA VAL A 323 -9.70 -2.76 3.58
C VAL A 323 -11.20 -3.01 3.71
N LEU A 324 -11.97 -2.83 2.62
CA LEU A 324 -13.42 -2.97 2.68
C LEU A 324 -13.88 -4.41 2.92
N THR A 325 -13.20 -5.40 2.33
CA THR A 325 -13.50 -6.82 2.61
C THR A 325 -13.14 -7.20 4.04
N ALA A 326 -12.02 -6.68 4.58
CA ALA A 326 -11.64 -6.89 5.97
C ALA A 326 -12.67 -6.31 6.94
N LEU A 327 -13.10 -5.06 6.75
CA LEU A 327 -14.15 -4.44 7.56
C LEU A 327 -15.48 -5.21 7.49
N LYS A 328 -15.87 -5.63 6.28
CA LYS A 328 -17.12 -6.39 6.09
C LYS A 328 -17.07 -7.72 6.84
N VAL A 329 -16.01 -8.49 6.64
CA VAL A 329 -15.84 -9.80 7.28
C VAL A 329 -15.74 -9.66 8.81
N ALA A 330 -14.98 -8.68 9.30
CA ALA A 330 -14.90 -8.42 10.74
C ALA A 330 -16.26 -8.07 11.35
N SER A 331 -17.04 -7.21 10.67
CA SER A 331 -18.40 -6.83 11.10
C SER A 331 -19.33 -8.05 11.13
N ASP A 332 -19.28 -8.90 10.11
CA ASP A 332 -20.11 -10.10 10.05
C ASP A 332 -19.76 -11.08 11.18
N ILE A 333 -18.47 -11.36 11.40
CA ILE A 333 -17.99 -12.23 12.48
C ILE A 333 -18.46 -11.70 13.85
N VAL A 334 -18.29 -10.42 14.12
CA VAL A 334 -18.73 -9.80 15.40
C VAL A 334 -20.24 -9.92 15.59
N ASN A 335 -21.04 -9.81 14.52
CA ASN A 335 -22.49 -9.93 14.61
C ASN A 335 -22.96 -11.38 14.82
N GLU A 336 -22.21 -12.36 14.30
CA GLU A 336 -22.49 -13.79 14.50
C GLU A 336 -22.11 -14.28 15.91
N LEU A 337 -21.16 -13.64 16.56
CA LEU A 337 -20.72 -13.98 17.91
C LEU A 337 -21.57 -13.35 19.03
N LYS A 338 -22.44 -12.42 18.69
CA LYS A 338 -23.41 -11.78 19.61
C LYS A 338 -24.69 -12.59 19.72
#